data_b960cc51f23ec435ea93f1982ac1c6c3
#
_entry.id   b960cc51f23ec435ea93f1982ac1c6c3
#
_cell.length_a   1.000
_cell.length_b   1.000
_cell.length_c   1.000
_cell.angle_alpha   90.00
_cell.angle_beta   90.00
_cell.angle_gamma   90.00
#
_symmetry.space_group_name_H-M   'P 1'
#
loop_
_entity.id
_entity.type
_entity.pdbx_description
1 polymer ?
#
loop_
_entity_poly.entity_id
_entity_poly.type
_entity_poly.pdbx_seq_one_letter_code
_entity_poly.pdbx_strand_id
1 'polypeptide(L)'
;MQNSKIEASRNVAITGQGCFYSTILAGKEFKIPNGVVRGGEVIVNEGNIIAKEFGGPTGISTTARIVKNGRITANLVHPNVGVAIGEQSYRFSETTSMVKVFLQGGILTVYSGSNKIHG
;
A
#
# COMPACT_ATOMS: atom_id res chain seq x y z
N MET A 1 -8.48 6.30 12.64
CA MET A 1 -7.53 5.44 13.36
C MET A 1 -6.18 6.11 13.37
N GLN A 2 -5.56 6.25 14.53
CA GLN A 2 -4.33 7.02 14.68
C GLN A 2 -3.44 6.39 15.75
N ASN A 3 -2.13 6.31 15.47
CA ASN A 3 -1.11 5.78 16.39
C ASN A 3 -1.48 4.42 16.98
N SER A 4 -2.03 3.55 16.16
CA SER A 4 -2.55 2.26 16.61
C SER A 4 -1.84 1.10 15.92
N LYS A 5 -1.98 -0.09 16.51
CA LYS A 5 -1.49 -1.32 15.91
C LYS A 5 -2.65 -2.31 15.83
N ILE A 6 -2.86 -2.88 14.65
CA ILE A 6 -3.88 -3.91 14.43
C ILE A 6 -3.19 -5.14 13.85
N GLU A 7 -3.51 -6.31 14.44
CA GLU A 7 -3.09 -7.59 13.89
C GLU A 7 -4.30 -8.47 13.67
N ALA A 8 -4.39 -9.07 12.50
CA ALA A 8 -5.45 -9.99 12.17
C ALA A 8 -4.88 -11.13 11.32
N SER A 9 -5.33 -12.36 11.58
CA SER A 9 -4.86 -13.52 10.83
C SER A 9 -5.43 -13.60 9.43
N ARG A 10 -6.47 -12.84 9.14
CA ARG A 10 -7.12 -12.82 7.83
C ARG A 10 -7.22 -11.40 7.29
N ASN A 11 -8.40 -10.82 7.33
CA ASN A 11 -8.66 -9.54 6.68
C ASN A 11 -8.77 -8.40 7.67
N VAL A 12 -8.31 -7.23 7.27
CA VAL A 12 -8.55 -5.99 7.98
C VAL A 12 -9.27 -5.06 7.01
N ALA A 13 -10.44 -4.60 7.39
CA ALA A 13 -11.21 -3.63 6.62
C ALA A 13 -11.51 -2.43 7.49
N ILE A 14 -11.21 -1.24 7.00
CA ILE A 14 -11.46 0.00 7.70
C ILE A 14 -12.44 0.83 6.89
N THR A 15 -13.54 1.22 7.52
CA THR A 15 -14.59 2.01 6.86
C THR A 15 -14.43 3.50 7.06
N GLY A 16 -13.52 3.93 7.92
CA GLY A 16 -13.27 5.34 8.20
C GLY A 16 -12.44 6.01 7.12
N GLN A 17 -12.10 7.27 7.36
CA GLN A 17 -11.41 8.10 6.38
C GLN A 17 -9.90 7.91 6.34
N GLY A 18 -9.31 7.24 7.34
CA GLY A 18 -7.87 7.07 7.29
C GLY A 18 -7.25 6.26 8.41
N CYS A 19 -6.04 5.81 8.12
CA CYS A 19 -5.09 5.25 9.06
C CYS A 19 -3.90 6.20 9.13
N PHE A 20 -3.61 6.74 10.30
CA PHE A 20 -2.54 7.72 10.48
C PHE A 20 -1.52 7.20 11.47
N TYR A 21 -0.26 7.13 11.04
CA TYR A 21 0.87 6.70 11.89
C TYR A 21 0.61 5.37 12.59
N SER A 22 -0.01 4.44 11.86
CA SER A 22 -0.45 3.17 12.45
C SER A 22 0.26 2.00 11.77
N THR A 23 0.29 0.86 12.48
CA THR A 23 0.84 -0.38 11.94
C THR A 23 -0.28 -1.39 11.81
N ILE A 24 -0.44 -1.94 10.62
CA ILE A 24 -1.46 -2.93 10.29
C ILE A 24 -0.77 -4.21 9.85
N LEU A 25 -1.09 -5.31 10.50
CA LEU A 25 -0.61 -6.64 10.11
C LEU A 25 -1.83 -7.50 9.79
N ALA A 26 -2.00 -7.86 8.53
CA ALA A 26 -3.10 -8.68 8.08
C ALA A 26 -2.58 -9.95 7.39
N GLY A 27 -3.24 -11.07 7.60
CA GLY A 27 -2.84 -12.33 6.98
C GLY A 27 -3.18 -12.39 5.49
N LYS A 28 -4.33 -11.86 5.12
CA LYS A 28 -4.87 -12.05 3.77
C LYS A 28 -5.14 -10.76 3.01
N GLU A 29 -5.79 -9.78 3.63
CA GLU A 29 -6.19 -8.58 2.90
C GLU A 29 -6.33 -7.39 3.83
N PHE A 30 -5.94 -6.22 3.33
CA PHE A 30 -6.21 -4.94 3.96
C PHE A 30 -6.97 -4.06 2.98
N LYS A 31 -8.11 -3.51 3.42
CA LYS A 31 -8.95 -2.61 2.61
C LYS A 31 -9.31 -1.35 3.36
N ILE A 32 -9.07 -0.22 2.73
CA ILE A 32 -9.62 1.08 3.13
C ILE A 32 -9.99 1.84 1.85
N PRO A 33 -11.01 1.36 1.09
CA PRO A 33 -11.23 1.81 -0.28
C PRO A 33 -11.60 3.29 -0.42
N ASN A 34 -12.10 3.90 0.65
CA ASN A 34 -12.50 5.31 0.63
C ASN A 34 -11.62 6.16 1.54
N GLY A 35 -10.48 5.64 1.98
CA GLY A 35 -9.65 6.32 2.94
C GLY A 35 -8.17 6.35 2.59
N VAL A 36 -7.41 6.97 3.47
CA VAL A 36 -6.01 7.30 3.30
C VAL A 36 -5.17 6.49 4.29
N VAL A 37 -4.02 5.98 3.84
CA VAL A 37 -2.97 5.47 4.72
C VAL A 37 -1.84 6.49 4.70
N ARG A 38 -1.58 7.14 5.83
CA ARG A 38 -0.62 8.23 5.92
C ARG A 38 0.28 8.06 7.13
N GLY A 39 1.57 7.80 6.89
CA GLY A 39 2.52 7.44 7.93
C GLY A 39 2.33 6.00 8.40
N GLY A 40 3.39 5.38 8.93
CA GLY A 40 3.35 4.01 9.39
C GLY A 40 3.44 2.99 8.27
N GLU A 41 2.90 1.79 8.51
CA GLU A 41 3.02 0.73 7.52
C GLU A 41 1.83 -0.24 7.56
N VAL A 42 1.56 -0.82 6.39
CA VAL A 42 0.58 -1.90 6.22
C VAL A 42 1.35 -3.11 5.70
N ILE A 43 1.23 -4.23 6.39
CA ILE A 43 1.88 -5.48 6.00
C ILE A 43 0.82 -6.55 5.85
N VAL A 44 0.74 -7.14 4.67
CA VAL A 44 -0.16 -8.26 4.37
C VAL A 44 0.71 -9.47 4.06
N ASN A 45 0.41 -10.62 4.67
CA ASN A 45 1.20 -11.82 4.43
C ASN A 45 1.05 -12.30 2.98
N GLU A 46 -0.19 -12.50 2.55
CA GLU A 46 -0.46 -12.91 1.17
C GLU A 46 -1.86 -12.45 0.79
N GLY A 47 -1.95 -11.59 -0.23
CA GLY A 47 -3.23 -11.04 -0.65
C GLY A 47 -3.11 -9.59 -1.07
N ASN A 48 -4.21 -8.84 -0.95
CA ASN A 48 -4.29 -7.50 -1.52
C ASN A 48 -4.25 -6.39 -0.48
N ILE A 49 -3.68 -5.26 -0.89
CA ILE A 49 -3.76 -4.01 -0.14
C ILE A 49 -4.49 -3.01 -1.03
N ILE A 50 -5.61 -2.48 -0.54
CA ILE A 50 -6.45 -1.55 -1.29
C ILE A 50 -6.70 -0.31 -0.45
N ALA A 51 -6.35 0.86 -0.99
CA ALA A 51 -6.63 2.14 -0.36
C ALA A 51 -6.97 3.16 -1.43
N LYS A 52 -7.63 4.25 -1.03
CA LYS A 52 -7.86 5.37 -1.93
C LYS A 52 -6.56 6.12 -2.13
N GLU A 53 -5.80 6.35 -1.06
CA GLU A 53 -4.60 7.16 -1.11
C GLU A 53 -3.54 6.66 -0.13
N PHE A 54 -2.27 6.65 -0.56
CA PHE A 54 -1.13 6.37 0.31
C PHE A 54 -0.25 7.60 0.43
N GLY A 55 0.17 7.92 1.67
CA GLY A 55 1.04 9.04 1.94
C GLY A 55 0.30 10.36 2.05
N GLY A 56 1.02 11.45 1.99
CA GLY A 56 0.47 12.78 2.07
C GLY A 56 1.33 13.80 1.34
N PRO A 57 0.78 15.01 1.09
CA PRO A 57 1.49 16.04 0.31
C PRO A 57 2.77 16.54 0.97
N THR A 58 2.96 16.26 2.26
CA THR A 58 4.19 16.64 2.96
C THR A 58 5.32 15.63 2.82
N GLY A 59 5.10 14.52 2.11
CA GLY A 59 6.12 13.50 1.91
C GLY A 59 6.37 12.61 3.12
N ILE A 60 5.34 12.37 3.92
CA ILE A 60 5.44 11.47 5.07
C ILE A 60 5.77 10.05 4.60
N SER A 61 6.76 9.42 5.23
CA SER A 61 7.15 8.05 4.93
C SER A 61 6.01 7.10 5.25
N THR A 62 5.57 6.34 4.26
CA THR A 62 4.47 5.38 4.36
C THR A 62 4.87 4.13 3.61
N THR A 63 4.62 2.95 4.19
CA THR A 63 5.02 1.69 3.57
C THR A 63 3.84 0.75 3.42
N ALA A 64 3.71 0.15 2.25
CA ALA A 64 2.75 -0.92 1.97
C ALA A 64 3.54 -2.15 1.50
N ARG A 65 3.43 -3.24 2.24
CA ARG A 65 4.23 -4.43 1.98
C ARG A 65 3.38 -5.70 1.95
N ILE A 66 3.66 -6.55 0.97
CA ILE A 66 3.10 -7.89 0.88
C ILE A 66 4.27 -8.87 1.02
N VAL A 67 4.19 -9.76 2.01
CA VAL A 67 5.31 -10.66 2.32
C VAL A 67 5.53 -11.69 1.22
N LYS A 68 4.46 -12.31 0.74
CA LYS A 68 4.56 -13.36 -0.29
C LYS A 68 4.15 -12.86 -1.66
N ASN A 69 2.86 -12.81 -1.94
CA ASN A 69 2.36 -12.37 -3.24
C ASN A 69 1.00 -11.73 -3.08
N GLY A 70 0.69 -10.82 -4.00
CA GLY A 70 -0.58 -10.13 -4.01
C GLY A 70 -0.49 -8.86 -4.85
N ARG A 71 -1.44 -7.96 -4.63
CA ARG A 71 -1.54 -6.72 -5.40
C ARG A 71 -1.79 -5.54 -4.48
N ILE A 72 -1.15 -4.42 -4.78
CA ILE A 72 -1.38 -3.15 -4.09
C ILE A 72 -2.08 -2.22 -5.08
N THR A 73 -3.21 -1.65 -4.67
CA THR A 73 -4.01 -0.77 -5.52
C THR A 73 -4.36 0.51 -4.78
N ALA A 74 -4.18 1.65 -5.43
CA ALA A 74 -4.54 2.95 -4.88
C ALA A 74 -4.90 3.92 -6.00
N ASN A 75 -5.79 4.87 -5.70
CA ASN A 75 -6.13 5.92 -6.66
C ASN A 75 -5.02 6.98 -6.72
N LEU A 76 -4.33 7.22 -5.60
CA LEU A 76 -3.29 8.22 -5.52
C LEU A 76 -2.19 7.77 -4.57
N VAL A 77 -0.94 7.96 -4.96
CA VAL A 77 0.24 7.66 -4.14
C VAL A 77 1.14 8.88 -4.15
N HIS A 78 1.50 9.36 -2.96
CA HIS A 78 2.39 10.52 -2.80
C HIS A 78 3.86 10.12 -2.78
N PRO A 79 4.79 11.09 -2.93
CA PRO A 79 6.22 10.82 -2.76
C PRO A 79 6.54 10.24 -1.38
N ASN A 80 7.63 9.49 -1.31
CA ASN A 80 8.10 8.79 -0.10
C ASN A 80 7.23 7.62 0.35
N VAL A 81 6.30 7.18 -0.49
CA VAL A 81 5.59 5.93 -0.26
C VAL A 81 6.43 4.80 -0.81
N GLY A 82 6.73 3.81 0.03
CA GLY A 82 7.40 2.60 -0.38
C GLY A 82 6.41 1.47 -0.54
N VAL A 83 6.55 0.69 -1.59
CA VAL A 83 5.76 -0.53 -1.82
C VAL A 83 6.71 -1.70 -1.98
N ALA A 84 6.32 -2.87 -1.48
CA ALA A 84 7.16 -4.05 -1.57
C ALA A 84 6.31 -5.30 -1.71
N ILE A 85 6.77 -6.24 -2.52
CA ILE A 85 6.20 -7.58 -2.63
C ILE A 85 7.36 -8.57 -2.60
N GLY A 86 7.36 -9.45 -1.60
CA GLY A 86 8.49 -10.34 -1.38
C GLY A 86 9.74 -9.55 -1.02
N GLU A 87 10.83 -9.76 -1.75
CA GLU A 87 12.10 -9.09 -1.51
C GLU A 87 12.32 -7.88 -2.41
N GLN A 88 11.36 -7.56 -3.26
CA GLN A 88 11.46 -6.45 -4.19
C GLN A 88 10.67 -5.25 -3.68
N SER A 89 11.19 -4.06 -3.92
CA SER A 89 10.55 -2.83 -3.47
C SER A 89 10.72 -1.71 -4.48
N TYR A 90 9.84 -0.72 -4.36
CA TYR A 90 9.88 0.50 -5.16
C TYR A 90 9.42 1.67 -4.29
N ARG A 91 10.11 2.80 -4.38
CA ARG A 91 9.73 4.02 -3.68
C ARG A 91 9.31 5.08 -4.68
N PHE A 92 8.13 5.65 -4.46
CA PHE A 92 7.61 6.70 -5.32
C PHE A 92 8.35 8.01 -5.08
N SER A 93 8.82 8.65 -6.14
CA SER A 93 9.51 9.93 -6.07
C SER A 93 8.61 11.11 -6.43
N GLU A 94 7.42 10.84 -6.94
CA GLU A 94 6.45 11.88 -7.30
C GLU A 94 5.03 11.37 -7.12
N THR A 95 4.07 12.29 -7.04
CA THR A 95 2.66 11.94 -6.93
C THR A 95 2.20 11.16 -8.16
N THR A 96 1.61 10.00 -7.94
CA THR A 96 1.24 9.08 -9.02
C THR A 96 -0.20 8.64 -8.82
N SER A 97 -0.99 8.66 -9.88
CA SER A 97 -2.40 8.29 -9.83
C SER A 97 -2.68 6.93 -10.46
N MET A 98 -3.79 6.32 -10.09
CA MET A 98 -4.26 5.06 -10.66
C MET A 98 -3.19 3.96 -10.56
N VAL A 99 -2.68 3.76 -9.35
CA VAL A 99 -1.53 2.89 -9.11
C VAL A 99 -1.94 1.44 -8.92
N LYS A 100 -1.23 0.54 -9.58
CA LYS A 100 -1.30 -0.91 -9.37
C LYS A 100 0.11 -1.46 -9.25
N VAL A 101 0.35 -2.24 -8.21
CA VAL A 101 1.64 -2.88 -7.95
C VAL A 101 1.42 -4.38 -7.84
N PHE A 102 2.17 -5.15 -8.59
CA PHE A 102 2.07 -6.61 -8.57
C PHE A 102 3.35 -7.24 -9.11
N LEU A 103 3.48 -8.54 -8.95
CA LEU A 103 4.58 -9.29 -9.57
C LEU A 103 4.15 -9.77 -10.95
N GLN A 104 4.92 -9.42 -11.97
CA GLN A 104 4.71 -9.88 -13.33
C GLN A 104 5.94 -10.68 -13.75
N GLY A 105 5.78 -11.99 -13.95
CA GLY A 105 6.91 -12.86 -14.24
C GLY A 105 7.95 -12.86 -13.13
N GLY A 106 7.51 -12.69 -11.87
CA GLY A 106 8.41 -12.63 -10.73
C GLY A 106 9.07 -11.28 -10.51
N ILE A 107 8.73 -10.27 -11.30
CA ILE A 107 9.34 -8.93 -11.21
C ILE A 107 8.33 -7.93 -10.68
N LEU A 108 8.72 -7.15 -9.68
CA LEU A 108 7.87 -6.09 -9.13
C LEU A 108 7.57 -5.06 -10.23
N THR A 109 6.30 -4.90 -10.53
CA THR A 109 5.83 -4.07 -11.63
C THR A 109 4.86 -3.03 -11.09
N VAL A 110 5.05 -1.77 -11.49
CA VAL A 110 4.20 -0.65 -11.07
C VAL A 110 3.59 -0.01 -12.30
N TYR A 111 2.27 0.13 -12.28
CA TYR A 111 1.52 0.83 -13.33
C TYR A 111 0.87 2.09 -12.77
N SER A 112 0.83 3.14 -13.58
CA SER A 112 -0.02 4.31 -13.37
C SER A 112 -1.02 4.31 -14.53
N GLY A 113 -2.26 3.91 -14.24
CA GLY A 113 -3.23 3.67 -15.29
C GLY A 113 -2.76 2.56 -16.22
N SER A 114 -2.59 2.87 -17.49
CA SER A 114 -2.08 1.95 -18.49
C SER A 114 -0.56 2.07 -18.72
N ASN A 115 0.11 3.00 -18.03
CA ASN A 115 1.54 3.25 -18.19
C ASN A 115 2.36 2.50 -17.16
N LYS A 116 3.29 1.67 -17.64
CA LYS A 116 4.22 0.99 -16.77
C LYS A 116 5.35 1.95 -16.38
N ILE A 117 5.52 2.19 -15.07
CA ILE A 117 6.53 3.12 -14.57
C ILE A 117 7.71 2.42 -13.90
N HIS A 118 7.59 1.13 -13.62
CA HIS A 118 8.66 0.32 -13.04
C HIS A 118 8.41 -1.15 -13.34
N GLY A 119 9.49 -1.88 -13.55
CA GLY A 119 9.42 -3.33 -13.80
C GLY A 119 10.06 -3.81 -15.08
#